data_289d590e222aba79e135366e98514102
#
_entry.id   289d590e222aba79e135366e98514102
#
_cell.length_a   1.000
_cell.length_b   1.000
_cell.length_c   1.000
_cell.angle_alpha   90.00
_cell.angle_beta   90.00
_cell.angle_gamma   90.00
#
_symmetry.space_group_name_H-M   'P 1'
#
loop_
_entity.id
_entity.type
_entity.pdbx_description
1 polymer ?
#
loop_
_entity_poly.entity_id
_entity_poly.type
_entity_poly.pdbx_seq_one_letter_code
_entity_poly.pdbx_strand_id
1 'polypeptide(L)'
;IRDCLLSRGLGDVYKRQRGAFASPEKAKQISKDMQKKMEKINQNLRAALVRNGFSENYLQPVYRCPVCKDTGYVGEPIHEPCACLKRTVLNKLYQNEGLQGLEHENFDTFDESIFPDTPIEGKKQSQRGYIRKFREFCENYANQFKPKEGKGLLLSGRSGLGKTFLMNCVAQRVLERGYSVVVISAYKLVELMRAYQFDGKGTEQVQDILNCDLLAIDDLGSEPMIRGVTISSLYYIVSERNNANRAILVTTNCDSDLLYEKYDDRIAARLTAPSRMNVIEFVGTDVRRFAR
;
A
#
# COMPACT_ATOMS: atom_id res chain seq x y z
N ILE A 1 11.15 43.88 24.06
CA ILE A 1 10.81 42.97 25.19
C ILE A 1 11.00 41.49 24.78
N ARG A 2 10.70 41.10 23.52
CA ARG A 2 10.87 39.73 23.01
C ARG A 2 12.34 39.32 22.96
N ASP A 3 13.26 40.18 22.54
CA ASP A 3 14.70 39.90 22.38
C ASP A 3 15.44 39.76 23.72
N CYS A 4 14.95 40.40 24.77
CA CYS A 4 15.57 40.33 26.10
C CYS A 4 15.30 38.98 26.83
N LEU A 5 14.18 38.30 26.53
CA LEU A 5 13.87 37.00 27.13
C LEU A 5 14.65 35.84 26.46
N LEU A 6 14.86 35.94 25.12
CA LEU A 6 15.69 34.96 24.39
C LEU A 6 17.16 35.05 24.75
N SER A 7 17.73 36.24 24.99
CA SER A 7 19.12 36.42 25.37
C SER A 7 19.41 35.92 26.78
N ARG A 8 18.47 36.04 27.73
CA ARG A 8 18.60 35.49 29.09
C ARG A 8 18.57 33.96 29.09
N GLY A 9 17.67 33.34 28.26
CA GLY A 9 17.59 31.88 28.12
C GLY A 9 18.87 31.27 27.54
N LEU A 10 19.44 31.88 26.51
CA LEU A 10 20.69 31.44 25.88
C LEU A 10 21.88 31.59 26.82
N GLY A 11 21.96 32.67 27.62
CA GLY A 11 23.01 32.88 28.61
C GLY A 11 23.02 31.81 29.72
N ASP A 12 21.84 31.37 30.16
CA ASP A 12 21.71 30.31 31.17
C ASP A 12 22.05 28.93 30.59
N VAL A 13 21.72 28.65 29.35
CA VAL A 13 22.12 27.42 28.67
C VAL A 13 23.64 27.38 28.52
N TYR A 14 24.28 28.47 28.12
CA TYR A 14 25.72 28.55 27.95
C TYR A 14 26.47 28.40 29.25
N LYS A 15 26.00 29.03 30.34
CA LYS A 15 26.58 28.87 31.69
C LYS A 15 26.49 27.42 32.21
N ARG A 16 25.35 26.73 31.91
CA ARG A 16 25.16 25.32 32.28
C ARG A 16 26.07 24.39 31.48
N GLN A 17 26.27 24.63 30.20
CA GLN A 17 27.22 23.87 29.38
C GLN A 17 28.65 24.01 29.89
N ARG A 18 29.14 25.23 30.24
CA ARG A 18 30.46 25.42 30.83
C ARG A 18 30.62 24.71 32.17
N GLY A 19 29.59 24.64 33.01
CA GLY A 19 29.61 23.91 34.28
C GLY A 19 29.69 22.39 34.10
N ALA A 20 29.07 21.85 33.05
CA ALA A 20 29.09 20.41 32.72
C ALA A 20 30.47 19.94 32.23
N PHE A 21 31.24 20.81 31.56
CA PHE A 21 32.60 20.50 31.10
C PHE A 21 33.66 20.60 32.20
N ALA A 22 33.31 21.12 33.40
CA ALA A 22 34.29 21.36 34.46
C ALA A 22 34.66 20.11 35.30
N SER A 23 33.75 19.13 35.43
CA SER A 23 34.05 17.77 35.97
C SER A 23 32.91 16.81 35.68
N PRO A 24 33.19 15.48 35.48
CA PRO A 24 32.17 14.45 35.24
C PRO A 24 31.13 14.33 36.38
N GLU A 25 31.55 14.61 37.62
CA GLU A 25 30.68 14.55 38.80
C GLU A 25 29.65 15.68 38.82
N LYS A 26 30.08 16.92 38.48
CA LYS A 26 29.15 18.05 38.34
C LYS A 26 28.15 17.86 37.23
N ALA A 27 28.58 17.27 36.12
CA ALA A 27 27.67 16.93 35.01
C ALA A 27 26.58 15.93 35.45
N LYS A 28 26.96 14.89 36.19
CA LYS A 28 26.01 13.90 36.77
C LYS A 28 25.04 14.55 37.76
N GLN A 29 25.50 15.45 38.59
CA GLN A 29 24.64 16.16 39.54
C GLN A 29 23.63 17.07 38.84
N ILE A 30 24.08 17.85 37.85
CA ILE A 30 23.21 18.72 37.03
C ILE A 30 22.15 17.88 36.30
N SER A 31 22.53 16.72 35.73
CA SER A 31 21.61 15.82 35.07
C SER A 31 20.54 15.29 36.03
N LYS A 32 20.92 14.85 37.26
CA LYS A 32 19.98 14.39 38.28
C LYS A 32 19.02 15.50 38.74
N ASP A 33 19.53 16.72 38.93
CA ASP A 33 18.67 17.84 39.31
C ASP A 33 17.70 18.27 38.20
N MET A 34 18.13 18.17 36.95
CA MET A 34 17.24 18.38 35.78
C MET A 34 16.16 17.31 35.70
N GLN A 35 16.51 16.03 35.88
CA GLN A 35 15.52 14.94 35.89
C GLN A 35 14.46 15.16 36.96
N LYS A 36 14.85 15.45 38.20
CA LYS A 36 13.90 15.76 39.29
C LYS A 36 12.99 16.96 38.99
N LYS A 37 13.53 18.01 38.37
CA LYS A 37 12.73 19.17 37.95
C LYS A 37 11.73 18.80 36.85
N MET A 38 12.15 18.00 35.86
CA MET A 38 11.29 17.52 34.79
C MET A 38 10.16 16.63 35.30
N GLU A 39 10.47 15.71 36.23
CA GLU A 39 9.47 14.87 36.89
C GLU A 39 8.43 15.71 37.63
N LYS A 40 8.86 16.72 38.40
CA LYS A 40 7.95 17.62 39.10
C LYS A 40 7.07 18.44 38.17
N ILE A 41 7.62 18.93 37.05
CA ILE A 41 6.87 19.65 36.03
C ILE A 41 5.84 18.73 35.39
N ASN A 42 6.20 17.49 35.02
CA ASN A 42 5.31 16.50 34.43
C ASN A 42 4.17 16.10 35.41
N GLN A 43 4.46 15.95 36.71
CA GLN A 43 3.43 15.68 37.71
C GLN A 43 2.44 16.83 37.82
N ASN A 44 2.94 18.07 37.87
CA ASN A 44 2.09 19.27 37.93
C ASN A 44 1.21 19.40 36.66
N LEU A 45 1.78 19.09 35.48
CA LEU A 45 1.07 19.12 34.21
C LEU A 45 -0.08 18.09 34.19
N ARG A 46 0.22 16.83 34.61
CA ARG A 46 -0.83 15.78 34.71
C ARG A 46 -1.92 16.18 35.70
N ALA A 47 -1.57 16.68 36.86
CA ALA A 47 -2.54 17.15 37.84
C ALA A 47 -3.38 18.32 37.34
N ALA A 48 -2.83 19.22 36.51
CA ALA A 48 -3.56 20.32 35.88
C ALA A 48 -4.51 19.80 34.81
N LEU A 49 -4.11 18.82 33.98
CA LEU A 49 -4.97 18.21 32.97
C LEU A 49 -6.20 17.53 33.62
N VAL A 50 -5.98 16.69 34.61
CA VAL A 50 -7.08 16.00 35.33
C VAL A 50 -8.02 17.01 35.99
N ARG A 51 -7.50 18.08 36.61
CA ARG A 51 -8.28 19.14 37.27
C ARG A 51 -9.20 19.88 36.27
N ASN A 52 -8.80 19.95 35.00
CA ASN A 52 -9.57 20.60 33.94
C ASN A 52 -10.39 19.59 33.09
N GLY A 53 -10.55 18.35 33.55
CA GLY A 53 -11.39 17.34 32.87
C GLY A 53 -10.77 16.65 31.68
N PHE A 54 -9.46 16.81 31.46
CA PHE A 54 -8.70 16.12 30.41
C PHE A 54 -8.06 14.84 30.94
N SER A 55 -7.81 13.88 30.06
CA SER A 55 -7.01 12.68 30.42
C SER A 55 -5.56 13.06 30.71
N GLU A 56 -4.86 12.28 31.56
CA GLU A 56 -3.44 12.51 31.85
C GLU A 56 -2.55 12.49 30.60
N ASN A 57 -2.99 11.80 29.56
CA ASN A 57 -2.26 11.62 28.32
C ASN A 57 -2.71 12.61 27.21
N TYR A 58 -3.56 13.60 27.53
CA TYR A 58 -4.14 14.50 26.55
C TYR A 58 -3.13 15.26 25.68
N LEU A 59 -1.97 15.59 26.23
CA LEU A 59 -0.87 16.27 25.54
C LEU A 59 0.19 15.33 24.96
N GLN A 60 -0.03 14.03 25.05
CA GLN A 60 0.91 13.11 24.40
C GLN A 60 0.74 13.18 22.87
N PRO A 61 1.85 13.15 22.12
CA PRO A 61 1.78 13.15 20.67
C PRO A 61 1.01 11.93 20.17
N VAL A 62 0.03 12.17 19.30
CA VAL A 62 -0.68 11.10 18.59
C VAL A 62 0.04 10.87 17.27
N TYR A 63 0.70 9.72 17.17
CA TYR A 63 1.43 9.35 15.96
C TYR A 63 0.54 8.57 15.00
N ARG A 64 0.59 8.91 13.71
CA ARG A 64 -0.03 8.13 12.63
C ARG A 64 0.68 6.79 12.44
N CYS A 65 1.99 6.77 12.59
CA CYS A 65 2.80 5.57 12.54
C CYS A 65 3.41 5.26 13.92
N PRO A 66 2.94 4.21 14.62
CA PRO A 66 3.47 3.86 15.94
C PRO A 66 4.92 3.34 15.89
N VAL A 67 5.38 2.86 14.73
CA VAL A 67 6.72 2.26 14.55
C VAL A 67 7.80 3.34 14.49
N CYS A 68 7.66 4.32 13.61
CA CYS A 68 8.65 5.39 13.46
C CYS A 68 8.26 6.69 14.19
N LYS A 69 7.08 6.75 14.82
CA LYS A 69 6.56 7.97 15.47
C LYS A 69 6.59 9.17 14.53
N ASP A 70 6.15 8.95 13.28
CA ASP A 70 6.06 9.93 12.18
C ASP A 70 7.41 10.53 11.72
N THR A 71 8.54 10.00 12.16
CA THR A 71 9.87 10.40 11.65
C THR A 71 10.15 9.90 10.24
N GLY A 72 9.46 8.86 9.80
CA GLY A 72 9.68 8.20 8.52
C GLY A 72 10.85 7.22 8.50
N TYR A 73 11.63 7.12 9.58
CA TYR A 73 12.82 6.28 9.66
C TYR A 73 12.83 5.42 10.92
N VAL A 74 13.50 4.26 10.84
CA VAL A 74 13.68 3.29 11.94
C VAL A 74 15.12 2.79 11.95
N GLY A 75 15.58 2.32 13.12
CA GLY A 75 16.92 1.75 13.31
C GLY A 75 17.96 2.75 13.83
N GLU A 76 18.92 2.24 14.57
CA GLU A 76 20.13 2.94 15.04
C GLU A 76 21.32 1.97 14.93
N PRO A 77 22.50 2.39 14.47
CA PRO A 77 22.90 3.76 14.05
C PRO A 77 22.53 4.10 12.60
N ILE A 78 22.04 3.13 11.83
CA ILE A 78 21.67 3.33 10.43
C ILE A 78 20.15 3.49 10.37
N HIS A 79 19.71 4.66 9.90
CA HIS A 79 18.28 4.95 9.72
C HIS A 79 17.78 4.36 8.39
N GLU A 80 16.92 3.34 8.48
CA GLU A 80 16.23 2.78 7.32
C GLU A 80 14.86 3.46 7.14
N PRO A 81 14.39 3.68 5.89
CA PRO A 81 13.05 4.18 5.64
C PRO A 81 11.99 3.25 6.22
N CYS A 82 11.13 3.80 7.08
CA CYS A 82 10.00 3.07 7.64
C CYS A 82 9.00 2.66 6.54
N ALA A 83 8.28 1.59 6.76
CA ALA A 83 7.23 1.14 5.84
C ALA A 83 6.19 2.25 5.54
N CYS A 84 5.88 3.10 6.51
CA CYS A 84 4.97 4.23 6.30
C CYS A 84 5.53 5.27 5.32
N LEU A 85 6.82 5.59 5.38
CA LEU A 85 7.48 6.51 4.44
C LEU A 85 7.55 5.88 3.05
N LYS A 86 8.01 4.63 2.95
CA LYS A 86 8.03 3.87 1.68
C LYS A 86 6.65 3.89 1.01
N ARG A 87 5.59 3.60 1.79
CA ARG A 87 4.21 3.64 1.33
C ARG A 87 3.80 5.02 0.82
N THR A 88 4.10 6.10 1.57
CA THR A 88 3.74 7.47 1.17
C THR A 88 4.46 7.91 -0.11
N VAL A 89 5.74 7.55 -0.25
CA VAL A 89 6.52 7.84 -1.46
C VAL A 89 5.98 7.06 -2.66
N LEU A 90 5.72 5.76 -2.50
CA LEU A 90 5.12 4.94 -3.54
C LEU A 90 3.74 5.49 -3.96
N ASN A 91 2.87 5.82 -3.00
CA ASN A 91 1.57 6.41 -3.31
C ASN A 91 1.70 7.71 -4.12
N LYS A 92 2.65 8.59 -3.78
CA LYS A 92 2.87 9.84 -4.54
C LYS A 92 3.41 9.57 -5.95
N LEU A 93 4.29 8.61 -6.11
CA LEU A 93 4.81 8.21 -7.43
C LEU A 93 3.69 7.66 -8.33
N TYR A 94 2.76 6.91 -7.74
CA TYR A 94 1.64 6.30 -8.49
C TYR A 94 0.42 7.22 -8.64
N GLN A 95 0.18 8.18 -7.75
CA GLN A 95 -0.87 9.21 -7.91
C GLN A 95 -0.68 10.06 -9.16
N ASN A 96 0.56 10.30 -9.58
CA ASN A 96 0.86 11.05 -10.82
C ASN A 96 0.55 10.26 -12.10
N GLU A 97 0.26 8.96 -12.03
CA GLU A 97 0.13 8.10 -13.20
C GLU A 97 -1.25 7.46 -13.43
N GLY A 98 -2.32 7.99 -12.83
CA GLY A 98 -3.69 7.57 -13.15
C GLY A 98 -4.41 6.75 -12.08
N LEU A 99 -3.94 6.75 -10.84
CA LEU A 99 -4.62 6.15 -9.69
C LEU A 99 -5.52 7.15 -8.94
N GLN A 100 -6.08 8.13 -9.65
CA GLN A 100 -6.98 9.17 -9.12
C GLN A 100 -8.35 8.61 -8.65
N GLY A 101 -8.44 7.37 -8.25
CA GLY A 101 -9.68 6.76 -7.78
C GLY A 101 -9.51 5.90 -6.54
N LEU A 102 -8.28 5.48 -6.20
CA LEU A 102 -8.04 4.56 -5.09
C LEU A 102 -8.56 5.04 -3.73
N GLU A 103 -8.56 6.35 -3.49
CA GLU A 103 -9.10 6.91 -2.23
C GLU A 103 -10.63 6.73 -2.12
N HIS A 104 -11.31 6.60 -3.26
CA HIS A 104 -12.76 6.45 -3.34
C HIS A 104 -13.21 5.03 -3.63
N GLU A 105 -12.33 4.14 -4.09
CA GLU A 105 -12.63 2.75 -4.42
C GLU A 105 -12.13 1.81 -3.32
N ASN A 106 -12.93 1.65 -2.28
CA ASN A 106 -12.65 0.80 -1.12
C ASN A 106 -13.85 -0.12 -0.82
N PHE A 107 -13.69 -1.08 0.09
CA PHE A 107 -14.75 -2.02 0.45
C PHE A 107 -15.96 -1.33 1.09
N ASP A 108 -15.80 -0.17 1.73
CA ASP A 108 -16.89 0.55 2.38
C ASP A 108 -17.73 1.35 1.37
N THR A 109 -17.11 1.79 0.26
CA THR A 109 -17.79 2.50 -0.83
C THR A 109 -18.31 1.58 -1.93
N PHE A 110 -18.05 0.27 -1.83
CA PHE A 110 -18.50 -0.71 -2.82
C PHE A 110 -20.02 -0.90 -2.77
N ASP A 111 -20.72 -0.38 -3.78
CA ASP A 111 -22.17 -0.46 -3.86
C ASP A 111 -22.61 -1.74 -4.63
N GLU A 112 -23.10 -2.72 -3.89
CA GLU A 112 -23.64 -3.95 -4.48
C GLU A 112 -24.99 -3.73 -5.18
N SER A 113 -25.71 -2.66 -4.88
CA SER A 113 -27.06 -2.40 -5.36
C SER A 113 -27.11 -2.11 -6.87
N ILE A 114 -26.00 -1.63 -7.46
CA ILE A 114 -25.89 -1.39 -8.89
C ILE A 114 -25.91 -2.68 -9.73
N PHE A 115 -25.66 -3.84 -9.10
CA PHE A 115 -25.65 -5.12 -9.79
C PHE A 115 -27.08 -5.72 -9.84
N PRO A 116 -27.53 -6.24 -11.01
CA PRO A 116 -28.84 -6.86 -11.14
C PRO A 116 -29.05 -8.02 -10.16
N ASP A 117 -30.22 -8.05 -9.54
CA ASP A 117 -30.63 -9.14 -8.62
C ASP A 117 -31.50 -10.21 -9.28
N THR A 118 -31.56 -10.17 -10.61
CA THR A 118 -32.21 -11.21 -11.41
C THR A 118 -31.24 -12.38 -11.63
N PRO A 119 -31.72 -13.63 -11.57
CA PRO A 119 -30.89 -14.81 -11.87
C PRO A 119 -30.25 -14.69 -13.26
N ILE A 120 -28.97 -15.06 -13.36
CA ILE A 120 -28.28 -15.13 -14.65
C ILE A 120 -28.69 -16.45 -15.32
N GLU A 121 -28.99 -16.38 -16.61
CA GLU A 121 -29.35 -17.55 -17.41
C GLU A 121 -28.28 -18.66 -17.28
N GLY A 122 -28.70 -19.87 -16.97
CA GLY A 122 -27.81 -21.01 -16.73
C GLY A 122 -26.99 -20.98 -15.45
N LYS A 123 -27.18 -20.00 -14.56
CA LYS A 123 -26.48 -19.90 -13.27
C LYS A 123 -27.48 -20.01 -12.08
N LYS A 124 -26.97 -20.44 -10.92
CA LYS A 124 -27.79 -20.65 -9.70
C LYS A 124 -28.11 -19.36 -8.93
N GLN A 125 -27.42 -18.26 -9.22
CA GLN A 125 -27.51 -17.02 -8.45
C GLN A 125 -27.61 -15.79 -9.38
N SER A 126 -28.07 -14.67 -8.79
CA SER A 126 -28.04 -13.36 -9.45
C SER A 126 -26.62 -12.81 -9.55
N GLN A 127 -26.41 -11.82 -10.42
CA GLN A 127 -25.14 -11.11 -10.51
C GLN A 127 -24.76 -10.46 -9.19
N ARG A 128 -25.73 -9.85 -8.48
CA ARG A 128 -25.53 -9.29 -7.12
C ARG A 128 -25.09 -10.37 -6.12
N GLY A 129 -25.68 -11.56 -6.20
CA GLY A 129 -25.29 -12.69 -5.35
C GLY A 129 -23.85 -13.16 -5.59
N TYR A 130 -23.39 -13.16 -6.85
CA TYR A 130 -22.00 -13.49 -7.17
C TYR A 130 -21.03 -12.39 -6.70
N ILE A 131 -21.34 -11.12 -7.00
CA ILE A 131 -20.43 -10.02 -6.65
C ILE A 131 -20.27 -9.88 -5.13
N ARG A 132 -21.32 -10.13 -4.34
CA ARG A 132 -21.22 -10.17 -2.88
C ARG A 132 -20.21 -11.20 -2.41
N LYS A 133 -20.24 -12.41 -2.94
CA LYS A 133 -19.28 -13.47 -2.62
C LYS A 133 -17.86 -13.10 -3.06
N PHE A 134 -17.70 -12.47 -4.22
CA PHE A 134 -16.41 -12.03 -4.72
C PHE A 134 -15.83 -10.90 -3.86
N ARG A 135 -16.69 -9.97 -3.44
CA ARG A 135 -16.31 -8.91 -2.48
C ARG A 135 -15.85 -9.52 -1.15
N GLU A 136 -16.63 -10.40 -0.56
CA GLU A 136 -16.28 -11.09 0.70
C GLU A 136 -14.96 -11.85 0.57
N PHE A 137 -14.75 -12.55 -0.54
CA PHE A 137 -13.50 -13.27 -0.80
C PHE A 137 -12.32 -12.30 -0.91
N CYS A 138 -12.45 -11.23 -1.69
CA CYS A 138 -11.41 -10.22 -1.88
C CYS A 138 -11.09 -9.49 -0.56
N GLU A 139 -12.11 -9.18 0.24
CA GLU A 139 -11.92 -8.55 1.55
C GLU A 139 -11.20 -9.47 2.53
N ASN A 140 -11.58 -10.75 2.60
CA ASN A 140 -10.90 -11.76 3.41
C ASN A 140 -9.45 -11.96 2.94
N TYR A 141 -9.21 -12.03 1.63
CA TYR A 141 -7.87 -12.10 1.08
C TYR A 141 -7.01 -10.92 1.51
N ALA A 142 -7.53 -9.69 1.38
CA ALA A 142 -6.81 -8.48 1.75
C ALA A 142 -6.54 -8.40 3.26
N ASN A 143 -7.53 -8.79 4.09
CA ASN A 143 -7.40 -8.80 5.55
C ASN A 143 -6.42 -9.87 6.06
N GLN A 144 -6.27 -10.98 5.36
CA GLN A 144 -5.36 -12.08 5.71
C GLN A 144 -4.05 -12.03 4.92
N PHE A 145 -3.86 -11.04 4.04
CA PHE A 145 -2.69 -10.93 3.19
C PHE A 145 -1.40 -10.99 3.99
N LYS A 146 -0.48 -11.84 3.57
CA LYS A 146 0.87 -11.95 4.12
C LYS A 146 1.88 -11.95 2.99
N PRO A 147 2.88 -11.06 3.05
CA PRO A 147 3.99 -11.07 2.10
C PRO A 147 4.70 -12.42 2.12
N LYS A 148 5.17 -12.88 0.98
CA LYS A 148 5.92 -14.15 0.82
C LYS A 148 5.10 -15.46 1.01
N GLU A 149 3.80 -15.40 1.26
CA GLU A 149 2.93 -16.57 1.08
C GLU A 149 2.53 -16.75 -0.40
N GLY A 150 2.78 -15.75 -1.22
CA GLY A 150 2.88 -15.79 -2.68
C GLY A 150 1.59 -16.05 -3.45
N LYS A 151 0.45 -16.29 -2.78
CA LYS A 151 -0.78 -16.58 -3.47
C LYS A 151 -1.44 -15.31 -3.99
N GLY A 152 -1.62 -15.22 -5.31
CA GLY A 152 -2.20 -14.08 -6.00
C GLY A 152 -3.70 -14.24 -6.27
N LEU A 153 -4.25 -13.23 -6.98
CA LEU A 153 -5.62 -13.21 -7.48
C LEU A 153 -5.65 -12.96 -8.98
N LEU A 154 -6.46 -13.72 -9.71
CA LEU A 154 -6.84 -13.43 -11.08
C LEU A 154 -8.36 -13.15 -11.12
N LEU A 155 -8.72 -11.92 -11.46
CA LEU A 155 -10.09 -11.47 -11.64
C LEU A 155 -10.38 -11.40 -13.14
N SER A 156 -11.02 -12.43 -13.69
CA SER A 156 -11.31 -12.55 -15.12
C SER A 156 -12.80 -12.30 -15.43
N GLY A 157 -13.11 -11.94 -16.65
CA GLY A 157 -14.49 -11.74 -17.13
C GLY A 157 -14.69 -10.45 -17.91
N ARG A 158 -15.84 -10.29 -18.53
CA ARG A 158 -16.15 -9.16 -19.42
C ARG A 158 -15.95 -7.80 -18.75
N SER A 159 -15.81 -6.76 -19.57
CA SER A 159 -15.70 -5.39 -19.10
C SER A 159 -16.96 -4.94 -18.34
N GLY A 160 -16.82 -4.00 -17.38
CA GLY A 160 -17.93 -3.42 -16.64
C GLY A 160 -18.55 -4.30 -15.54
N LEU A 161 -17.83 -5.33 -15.07
CA LEU A 161 -18.30 -6.24 -14.02
C LEU A 161 -17.74 -5.90 -12.62
N GLY A 162 -17.00 -4.79 -12.44
CA GLY A 162 -16.48 -4.37 -11.14
C GLY A 162 -15.10 -4.93 -10.77
N LYS A 163 -14.38 -5.59 -11.71
CA LYS A 163 -13.05 -6.18 -11.45
C LYS A 163 -12.03 -5.17 -10.94
N THR A 164 -11.85 -4.06 -11.69
CA THR A 164 -10.91 -2.98 -11.32
C THR A 164 -11.25 -2.37 -9.97
N PHE A 165 -12.55 -2.14 -9.69
CA PHE A 165 -12.98 -1.63 -8.38
C PHE A 165 -12.58 -2.58 -7.24
N LEU A 166 -12.86 -3.88 -7.35
CA LEU A 166 -12.45 -4.85 -6.34
C LEU A 166 -10.92 -5.01 -6.23
N MET A 167 -10.20 -4.91 -7.35
CA MET A 167 -8.74 -4.86 -7.33
C MET A 167 -8.24 -3.67 -6.49
N ASN A 168 -8.82 -2.49 -6.70
CA ASN A 168 -8.48 -1.27 -5.98
C ASN A 168 -8.83 -1.38 -4.49
N CYS A 169 -9.98 -1.96 -4.14
CA CYS A 169 -10.34 -2.28 -2.75
C CYS A 169 -9.28 -3.16 -2.07
N VAL A 170 -8.84 -4.22 -2.74
CA VAL A 170 -7.79 -5.12 -2.23
C VAL A 170 -6.48 -4.36 -2.06
N ALA A 171 -6.06 -3.62 -3.09
CA ALA A 171 -4.82 -2.84 -3.08
C ALA A 171 -4.80 -1.84 -1.92
N GLN A 172 -5.88 -1.09 -1.74
CA GLN A 172 -6.02 -0.13 -0.66
C GLN A 172 -5.97 -0.80 0.71
N ARG A 173 -6.74 -1.87 0.94
CA ARG A 173 -6.75 -2.58 2.23
C ARG A 173 -5.38 -3.18 2.57
N VAL A 174 -4.68 -3.75 1.60
CA VAL A 174 -3.31 -4.26 1.78
C VAL A 174 -2.35 -3.12 2.13
N LEU A 175 -2.50 -1.96 1.47
CA LEU A 175 -1.73 -0.76 1.74
C LEU A 175 -1.99 -0.20 3.15
N GLU A 176 -3.25 -0.14 3.59
CA GLU A 176 -3.65 0.29 4.95
C GLU A 176 -3.02 -0.61 6.03
N ARG A 177 -2.86 -1.89 5.75
CA ARG A 177 -2.18 -2.83 6.64
C ARG A 177 -0.66 -2.67 6.68
N GLY A 178 -0.09 -1.72 5.93
CA GLY A 178 1.33 -1.36 5.97
C GLY A 178 2.22 -2.08 4.97
N TYR A 179 1.65 -2.84 4.03
CA TYR A 179 2.40 -3.50 2.97
C TYR A 179 2.61 -2.59 1.76
N SER A 180 3.67 -2.83 1.01
CA SER A 180 3.96 -2.10 -0.23
C SER A 180 3.12 -2.66 -1.38
N VAL A 181 2.42 -1.77 -2.09
CA VAL A 181 1.55 -2.13 -3.22
C VAL A 181 1.91 -1.27 -4.42
N VAL A 182 2.03 -1.90 -5.57
CA VAL A 182 2.12 -1.24 -6.88
C VAL A 182 0.88 -1.59 -7.68
N VAL A 183 0.17 -0.57 -8.18
CA VAL A 183 -0.95 -0.74 -9.10
C VAL A 183 -0.56 -0.11 -10.44
N ILE A 184 -0.62 -0.87 -11.52
CA ILE A 184 -0.23 -0.43 -12.84
C ILE A 184 -1.13 -1.07 -13.91
N SER A 185 -1.51 -0.32 -14.94
CA SER A 185 -2.21 -0.93 -16.08
C SER A 185 -1.23 -1.76 -16.93
N ALA A 186 -1.73 -2.81 -17.56
CA ALA A 186 -0.92 -3.65 -18.43
C ALA A 186 -0.28 -2.85 -19.58
N TYR A 187 -0.98 -1.84 -20.09
CA TYR A 187 -0.45 -0.92 -21.10
C TYR A 187 0.81 -0.19 -20.59
N LYS A 188 0.71 0.48 -19.45
CA LYS A 188 1.84 1.23 -18.86
C LYS A 188 3.00 0.32 -18.44
N LEU A 189 2.68 -0.89 -17.98
CA LEU A 189 3.68 -1.89 -17.65
C LEU A 189 4.55 -2.23 -18.87
N VAL A 190 3.92 -2.48 -20.02
CA VAL A 190 4.64 -2.77 -21.28
C VAL A 190 5.45 -1.56 -21.74
N GLU A 191 4.92 -0.33 -21.66
CA GLU A 191 5.66 0.88 -21.99
C GLU A 191 6.89 1.07 -21.08
N LEU A 192 6.74 0.88 -19.79
CA LEU A 192 7.84 0.95 -18.82
C LEU A 192 8.92 -0.09 -19.15
N MET A 193 8.52 -1.33 -19.41
CA MET A 193 9.45 -2.40 -19.74
C MET A 193 10.16 -2.17 -21.07
N ARG A 194 9.48 -1.58 -22.04
CA ARG A 194 10.11 -1.16 -23.30
C ARG A 194 11.18 -0.09 -23.05
N ALA A 195 10.86 0.96 -22.27
CA ALA A 195 11.80 2.01 -21.94
C ALA A 195 12.99 1.45 -21.11
N TYR A 196 12.74 0.50 -20.23
CA TYR A 196 13.78 -0.17 -19.46
C TYR A 196 14.74 -0.98 -20.34
N GLN A 197 14.19 -1.76 -21.29
CA GLN A 197 14.99 -2.63 -22.15
C GLN A 197 15.83 -1.86 -23.20
N PHE A 198 15.27 -0.81 -23.78
CA PHE A 198 15.89 -0.12 -24.94
C PHE A 198 16.52 1.23 -24.58
N ASP A 199 15.95 1.95 -23.62
CA ASP A 199 16.38 3.30 -23.27
C ASP A 199 17.17 3.34 -21.95
N GLY A 200 17.26 2.23 -21.23
CA GLY A 200 17.88 2.16 -19.89
C GLY A 200 17.14 3.00 -18.83
N LYS A 201 15.88 3.37 -19.11
CA LYS A 201 15.05 4.21 -18.23
C LYS A 201 14.11 3.36 -17.38
N GLY A 202 13.70 3.89 -16.22
CA GLY A 202 12.70 3.24 -15.38
C GLY A 202 13.24 2.10 -14.51
N THR A 203 14.54 2.02 -14.27
CA THR A 203 15.17 0.98 -13.46
C THR A 203 14.57 0.92 -12.05
N GLU A 204 14.36 2.06 -11.39
CA GLU A 204 13.79 2.14 -10.06
C GLU A 204 12.34 1.62 -10.05
N GLN A 205 11.52 2.03 -11.02
CA GLN A 205 10.13 1.58 -11.14
C GLN A 205 10.04 0.07 -11.40
N VAL A 206 10.93 -0.49 -12.24
CA VAL A 206 10.99 -1.94 -12.47
C VAL A 206 11.39 -2.66 -11.17
N GLN A 207 12.35 -2.14 -10.41
CA GLN A 207 12.73 -2.70 -9.11
C GLN A 207 11.57 -2.62 -8.11
N ASP A 208 10.80 -1.54 -8.09
CA ASP A 208 9.61 -1.40 -7.26
C ASP A 208 8.55 -2.46 -7.62
N ILE A 209 8.28 -2.65 -8.91
CA ILE A 209 7.37 -3.68 -9.42
C ILE A 209 7.82 -5.08 -9.00
N LEU A 210 9.11 -5.37 -9.06
CA LEU A 210 9.64 -6.67 -8.66
C LEU A 210 9.63 -6.85 -7.14
N ASN A 211 9.81 -5.77 -6.38
CA ASN A 211 10.08 -5.83 -4.95
C ASN A 211 8.90 -5.47 -4.03
N CYS A 212 7.81 -4.88 -4.52
CA CYS A 212 6.61 -4.63 -3.71
C CYS A 212 5.99 -5.94 -3.19
N ASP A 213 5.25 -5.85 -2.08
CA ASP A 213 4.58 -7.00 -1.49
C ASP A 213 3.44 -7.50 -2.37
N LEU A 214 2.64 -6.60 -2.93
CA LEU A 214 1.56 -6.89 -3.87
C LEU A 214 1.73 -6.06 -5.15
N LEU A 215 1.80 -6.74 -6.30
CA LEU A 215 1.70 -6.11 -7.61
C LEU A 215 0.27 -6.31 -8.16
N ALA A 216 -0.44 -5.23 -8.43
CA ALA A 216 -1.73 -5.24 -9.09
C ALA A 216 -1.59 -4.76 -10.54
N ILE A 217 -1.92 -5.64 -11.50
CA ILE A 217 -1.89 -5.35 -12.94
C ILE A 217 -3.33 -5.23 -13.41
N ASP A 218 -3.73 -4.03 -13.82
CA ASP A 218 -5.08 -3.79 -14.33
C ASP A 218 -5.18 -3.99 -15.84
N ASP A 219 -6.28 -4.58 -16.25
CA ASP A 219 -6.73 -4.77 -17.63
C ASP A 219 -5.69 -5.49 -18.51
N LEU A 220 -5.13 -6.60 -17.98
CA LEU A 220 -4.28 -7.49 -18.77
C LEU A 220 -5.06 -8.00 -20.00
N GLY A 221 -4.48 -7.81 -21.16
CA GLY A 221 -5.13 -8.09 -22.43
C GLY A 221 -5.42 -6.84 -23.27
N SER A 222 -5.32 -5.64 -22.68
CA SER A 222 -5.48 -4.36 -23.39
C SER A 222 -4.17 -3.79 -23.94
N GLU A 223 -3.04 -4.27 -23.44
CA GLU A 223 -1.71 -3.78 -23.85
C GLU A 223 -1.35 -4.15 -25.30
N PRO A 224 -0.50 -3.33 -25.96
CA PRO A 224 -0.02 -3.62 -27.30
C PRO A 224 0.91 -4.84 -27.28
N MET A 225 0.73 -5.74 -28.28
CA MET A 225 1.61 -6.91 -28.45
C MET A 225 2.87 -6.51 -29.24
N ILE A 226 3.84 -5.94 -28.54
CA ILE A 226 5.13 -5.53 -29.12
C ILE A 226 6.05 -6.74 -29.18
N ARG A 227 6.48 -7.11 -30.40
CA ARG A 227 7.38 -8.27 -30.61
C ARG A 227 8.67 -8.12 -29.81
N GLY A 228 9.03 -9.15 -29.04
CA GLY A 228 10.24 -9.17 -28.21
C GLY A 228 10.16 -8.35 -26.92
N VAL A 229 9.03 -7.68 -26.65
CA VAL A 229 8.84 -6.89 -25.43
C VAL A 229 7.73 -7.47 -24.57
N THR A 230 6.49 -7.47 -25.05
CA THR A 230 5.31 -7.76 -24.22
C THR A 230 5.40 -9.11 -23.53
N ILE A 231 5.56 -10.18 -24.29
CA ILE A 231 5.63 -11.55 -23.75
C ILE A 231 6.86 -11.74 -22.84
N SER A 232 8.03 -11.28 -23.30
CA SER A 232 9.27 -11.44 -22.52
C SER A 232 9.23 -10.66 -21.21
N SER A 233 8.66 -9.47 -21.21
CA SER A 233 8.53 -8.61 -20.02
C SER A 233 7.53 -9.19 -19.01
N LEU A 234 6.36 -9.62 -19.47
CA LEU A 234 5.37 -10.25 -18.60
C LEU A 234 5.90 -11.55 -18.01
N TYR A 235 6.55 -12.38 -18.84
CA TYR A 235 7.18 -13.60 -18.35
C TYR A 235 8.25 -13.32 -17.29
N TYR A 236 9.11 -12.33 -17.52
CA TYR A 236 10.13 -11.91 -16.57
C TYR A 236 9.51 -11.50 -15.24
N ILE A 237 8.56 -10.57 -15.25
CA ILE A 237 7.93 -10.05 -14.03
C ILE A 237 7.20 -11.16 -13.26
N VAL A 238 6.37 -11.96 -13.96
CA VAL A 238 5.60 -13.04 -13.33
C VAL A 238 6.54 -14.11 -12.75
N SER A 239 7.61 -14.46 -13.47
CA SER A 239 8.57 -15.47 -13.02
C SER A 239 9.39 -15.00 -11.82
N GLU A 240 9.94 -13.79 -11.86
CA GLU A 240 10.73 -13.24 -10.75
C GLU A 240 9.88 -13.11 -9.47
N ARG A 241 8.65 -12.63 -9.59
CA ARG A 241 7.75 -12.51 -8.44
C ARG A 241 7.35 -13.88 -7.87
N ASN A 242 7.07 -14.85 -8.74
CA ASN A 242 6.77 -16.22 -8.32
C ASN A 242 7.96 -16.88 -7.62
N ASN A 243 9.18 -16.68 -8.12
CA ASN A 243 10.41 -17.20 -7.51
C ASN A 243 10.65 -16.56 -6.12
N ALA A 244 10.31 -15.28 -5.97
CA ALA A 244 10.40 -14.56 -4.71
C ALA A 244 9.20 -14.80 -3.78
N ASN A 245 8.23 -15.63 -4.13
CA ASN A 245 6.96 -15.86 -3.43
C ASN A 245 6.16 -14.56 -3.18
N ARG A 246 6.15 -13.63 -4.14
CA ARG A 246 5.45 -12.36 -4.05
C ARG A 246 4.14 -12.39 -4.81
N ALA A 247 3.08 -11.93 -4.19
CA ALA A 247 1.74 -11.98 -4.75
C ALA A 247 1.56 -11.04 -5.96
N ILE A 248 0.79 -11.52 -6.94
CA ILE A 248 0.34 -10.75 -8.10
C ILE A 248 -1.19 -10.76 -8.09
N LEU A 249 -1.83 -9.61 -8.25
CA LEU A 249 -3.24 -9.46 -8.50
C LEU A 249 -3.42 -8.99 -9.94
N VAL A 250 -4.24 -9.66 -10.72
CA VAL A 250 -4.45 -9.32 -12.14
C VAL A 250 -5.93 -9.19 -12.40
N THR A 251 -6.34 -8.14 -13.10
CA THR A 251 -7.63 -8.08 -13.76
C THR A 251 -7.47 -8.32 -15.25
N THR A 252 -8.41 -9.01 -15.86
CA THR A 252 -8.38 -9.28 -17.30
C THR A 252 -9.79 -9.43 -17.89
N ASN A 253 -9.94 -9.06 -19.14
CA ASN A 253 -11.14 -9.35 -19.92
C ASN A 253 -11.04 -10.68 -20.69
N CYS A 254 -9.88 -11.33 -20.68
CA CYS A 254 -9.66 -12.64 -21.26
C CYS A 254 -10.19 -13.73 -20.34
N ASP A 255 -10.83 -14.74 -20.88
CA ASP A 255 -11.02 -16.03 -20.23
C ASP A 255 -9.74 -16.89 -20.28
N SER A 256 -9.78 -18.07 -19.70
CA SER A 256 -8.61 -18.94 -19.68
C SER A 256 -8.08 -19.28 -21.06
N ASP A 257 -8.96 -19.60 -22.01
CA ASP A 257 -8.55 -20.04 -23.34
C ASP A 257 -7.89 -18.89 -24.11
N LEU A 258 -8.47 -17.69 -24.02
CA LEU A 258 -7.91 -16.50 -24.63
C LEU A 258 -6.56 -16.07 -23.98
N LEU A 259 -6.39 -16.33 -22.68
CA LEU A 259 -5.09 -16.10 -22.03
C LEU A 259 -4.00 -17.02 -22.60
N TYR A 260 -4.31 -18.29 -22.87
CA TYR A 260 -3.39 -19.22 -23.51
C TYR A 260 -3.12 -18.87 -24.98
N GLU A 261 -4.12 -18.37 -25.70
CA GLU A 261 -3.95 -17.94 -27.08
C GLU A 261 -3.10 -16.65 -27.19
N LYS A 262 -3.33 -15.67 -26.29
CA LYS A 262 -2.71 -14.36 -26.36
C LYS A 262 -1.32 -14.32 -25.74
N TYR A 263 -1.13 -15.06 -24.66
CA TYR A 263 0.14 -15.11 -23.93
C TYR A 263 0.70 -16.52 -23.99
N ASP A 264 1.94 -16.66 -24.15
CA ASP A 264 2.67 -17.95 -24.08
C ASP A 264 2.12 -18.85 -22.93
N ASP A 265 2.03 -20.17 -23.16
CA ASP A 265 1.60 -21.18 -22.18
C ASP A 265 2.28 -21.01 -20.82
N ARG A 266 3.53 -20.55 -20.80
CA ARG A 266 4.30 -20.32 -19.59
C ARG A 266 3.75 -19.19 -18.73
N ILE A 267 3.19 -18.13 -19.32
CA ILE A 267 2.56 -17.01 -18.59
C ILE A 267 1.17 -17.43 -18.15
N ALA A 268 0.35 -17.94 -19.09
CA ALA A 268 -1.02 -18.34 -18.84
C ALA A 268 -1.09 -19.40 -17.72
N ALA A 269 -0.24 -20.43 -17.78
CA ALA A 269 -0.16 -21.46 -16.75
C ALA A 269 0.22 -20.89 -15.37
N ARG A 270 1.08 -19.87 -15.28
CA ARG A 270 1.43 -19.23 -13.99
C ARG A 270 0.31 -18.38 -13.42
N LEU A 271 -0.47 -17.70 -14.29
CA LEU A 271 -1.58 -16.86 -13.89
C LEU A 271 -2.85 -17.64 -13.54
N THR A 272 -2.95 -18.90 -14.00
CA THR A 272 -4.12 -19.76 -13.74
C THR A 272 -3.85 -20.91 -12.77
N ALA A 273 -2.58 -21.14 -12.37
CA ALA A 273 -2.19 -22.25 -11.50
C ALA A 273 -2.86 -22.17 -10.10
N PRO A 274 -3.70 -23.14 -9.69
CA PRO A 274 -4.41 -23.10 -8.41
C PRO A 274 -3.48 -23.06 -7.18
N SER A 275 -2.25 -23.54 -7.33
CA SER A 275 -1.23 -23.49 -6.27
C SER A 275 -0.70 -22.07 -6.02
N ARG A 276 -0.80 -21.17 -7.00
CA ARG A 276 -0.25 -19.82 -6.96
C ARG A 276 -1.28 -18.71 -7.07
N MET A 277 -2.43 -18.99 -7.70
CA MET A 277 -3.46 -17.98 -7.97
C MET A 277 -4.83 -18.48 -7.47
N ASN A 278 -5.60 -17.57 -6.91
CA ASN A 278 -7.04 -17.75 -6.76
C ASN A 278 -7.70 -17.12 -7.97
N VAL A 279 -8.42 -17.91 -8.75
CA VAL A 279 -9.09 -17.44 -9.96
C VAL A 279 -10.56 -17.16 -9.64
N ILE A 280 -11.01 -15.95 -9.94
CA ILE A 280 -12.41 -15.51 -9.79
C ILE A 280 -12.93 -15.09 -11.16
N GLU A 281 -13.88 -15.84 -11.69
CA GLU A 281 -14.51 -15.54 -12.95
C GLU A 281 -15.80 -14.72 -12.73
N PHE A 282 -15.79 -13.48 -13.19
CA PHE A 282 -16.93 -12.57 -13.11
C PHE A 282 -17.91 -12.86 -14.23
N VAL A 283 -19.19 -12.97 -13.86
CA VAL A 283 -20.29 -13.27 -14.76
C VAL A 283 -21.37 -12.21 -14.66
N GLY A 284 -22.07 -11.95 -15.76
CA GLY A 284 -23.19 -11.02 -15.80
C GLY A 284 -23.06 -9.97 -16.91
N THR A 285 -23.78 -8.86 -16.75
CA THR A 285 -23.87 -7.74 -17.69
C THR A 285 -23.11 -6.52 -17.17
N ASP A 286 -22.67 -5.64 -18.08
CA ASP A 286 -21.98 -4.39 -17.77
C ASP A 286 -22.85 -3.47 -16.90
N VAL A 287 -22.37 -3.16 -15.68
CA VAL A 287 -23.10 -2.35 -14.71
C VAL A 287 -22.80 -0.85 -14.78
N ARG A 288 -21.84 -0.40 -15.60
CA ARG A 288 -21.51 1.04 -15.74
C ARG A 288 -22.68 1.89 -16.17
N ARG A 289 -23.66 1.29 -16.83
CA ARG A 289 -24.92 1.97 -17.24
C ARG A 289 -25.85 2.24 -16.05
N PHE A 290 -25.64 1.59 -14.93
CA PHE A 290 -26.46 1.68 -13.72
C PHE A 290 -25.75 2.45 -12.59
N ALA A 291 -24.42 2.62 -12.67
CA ALA A 291 -23.66 3.46 -11.77
C ALA A 291 -23.98 4.94 -12.06
N ARG A 292 -24.47 5.66 -11.06
CA ARG A 292 -24.77 7.09 -11.11
C ARG A 292 -23.61 7.93 -10.58
#